data_4ffe5595818dac52d480460a1729df4e
#
_entry.id   4ffe5595818dac52d480460a1729df4e
#
_cell.length_a   1.000
_cell.length_b   1.000
_cell.length_c   1.000
_cell.angle_alpha   90.00
_cell.angle_beta   90.00
_cell.angle_gamma   90.00
#
_symmetry.space_group_name_H-M   'P 1'
#
loop_
_entity.id
_entity.type
_entity.pdbx_description
1 polymer ?
#
loop_
_entity_poly.entity_id
_entity_poly.type
_entity_poly.pdbx_seq_one_letter_code
_entity_poly.pdbx_strand_id
1 'polypeptide(L)'
;MLSSLYEQLLSNLQYVYNALKNNPSVVLLIVYFLMKKLKNKSKYLEPLDSKVINIADQQQCDELLKTFSDTLVVIDFFSYNCGPCNKSAPKYSALSKNYPSHKFFKVNIDQNIATRNKYNINAVPTLLFIRNNEVVKIIQGWKEQEILDELDSQNKKKE
;
A
#
# COMPACT_ATOMS: atom_id res chain seq x y z
N MET A 1 -16.11 -44.05 3.71
CA MET A 1 -14.93 -43.15 3.76
C MET A 1 -15.31 -41.71 4.18
N LEU A 2 -16.29 -41.04 3.53
CA LEU A 2 -16.75 -39.71 3.92
C LEU A 2 -17.36 -39.63 5.34
N SER A 3 -18.15 -40.66 5.75
CA SER A 3 -18.73 -40.73 7.10
C SER A 3 -17.68 -40.80 8.20
N SER A 4 -16.61 -41.57 7.99
CA SER A 4 -15.49 -41.72 8.93
C SER A 4 -14.71 -40.38 9.09
N LEU A 5 -14.48 -39.65 8.02
CA LEU A 5 -13.83 -38.31 8.07
C LEU A 5 -14.73 -37.30 8.79
N TYR A 6 -16.03 -37.35 8.59
CA TYR A 6 -16.98 -36.47 9.28
C TYR A 6 -17.02 -36.71 10.78
N GLU A 7 -17.08 -37.98 11.22
CA GLU A 7 -17.02 -38.35 12.64
C GLU A 7 -15.71 -37.92 13.29
N GLN A 8 -14.59 -38.05 12.58
CA GLN A 8 -13.28 -37.61 13.07
C GLN A 8 -13.19 -36.08 13.20
N LEU A 9 -13.79 -35.33 12.27
CA LEU A 9 -13.89 -33.87 12.35
C LEU A 9 -14.76 -33.44 13.55
N LEU A 10 -15.90 -34.08 13.76
CA LEU A 10 -16.77 -33.79 14.91
C LEU A 10 -16.08 -34.05 16.23
N SER A 11 -15.38 -35.18 16.36
CA SER A 11 -14.64 -35.50 17.60
C SER A 11 -13.54 -34.49 17.89
N ASN A 12 -12.80 -34.05 16.87
CA ASN A 12 -11.77 -33.01 16.99
C ASN A 12 -12.36 -31.65 17.39
N LEU A 13 -13.51 -31.27 16.82
CA LEU A 13 -14.21 -30.05 17.18
C LEU A 13 -14.71 -30.07 18.63
N GLN A 14 -15.24 -31.22 19.08
CA GLN A 14 -15.68 -31.40 20.44
C GLN A 14 -14.51 -31.36 21.43
N TYR A 15 -13.36 -31.94 21.10
CA TYR A 15 -12.15 -31.86 21.90
C TYR A 15 -11.67 -30.39 22.04
N VAL A 16 -11.59 -29.66 20.93
CA VAL A 16 -11.20 -28.23 20.91
C VAL A 16 -12.19 -27.40 21.74
N TYR A 17 -13.49 -27.64 21.57
CA TYR A 17 -14.52 -26.93 22.34
C TYR A 17 -14.34 -27.15 23.85
N ASN A 18 -14.15 -28.40 24.29
CA ASN A 18 -13.96 -28.73 25.70
C ASN A 18 -12.64 -28.16 26.26
N ALA A 19 -11.56 -28.18 25.47
CA ALA A 19 -10.28 -27.60 25.86
C ALA A 19 -10.40 -26.06 26.05
N LEU A 20 -11.11 -25.39 25.17
CA LEU A 20 -11.36 -23.94 25.26
C LEU A 20 -12.27 -23.59 26.44
N LYS A 21 -13.34 -24.36 26.68
CA LYS A 21 -14.28 -24.16 27.77
C LYS A 21 -13.60 -24.26 29.14
N ASN A 22 -12.65 -25.17 29.28
CA ASN A 22 -11.94 -25.43 30.52
C ASN A 22 -10.75 -24.49 30.80
N ASN A 23 -10.36 -23.69 29.78
CA ASN A 23 -9.21 -22.78 29.86
C ASN A 23 -9.58 -21.36 29.38
N PRO A 24 -10.33 -20.57 30.19
CA PRO A 24 -10.78 -19.25 29.79
C PRO A 24 -9.62 -18.27 29.45
N SER A 25 -8.45 -18.46 30.07
CA SER A 25 -7.24 -17.71 29.75
C SER A 25 -6.72 -17.96 28.31
N VAL A 26 -6.86 -19.18 27.83
CA VAL A 26 -6.48 -19.52 26.44
C VAL A 26 -7.45 -18.87 25.45
N VAL A 27 -8.73 -18.86 25.76
CA VAL A 27 -9.74 -18.17 24.95
C VAL A 27 -9.44 -16.66 24.88
N LEU A 28 -9.14 -16.05 26.01
CA LEU A 28 -8.75 -14.63 26.05
C LEU A 28 -7.49 -14.34 25.24
N LEU A 29 -6.48 -15.22 25.29
CA LEU A 29 -5.28 -15.11 24.45
C LEU A 29 -5.59 -15.21 22.95
N ILE A 30 -6.40 -16.18 22.55
CA ILE A 30 -6.82 -16.35 21.15
C ILE A 30 -7.59 -15.11 20.69
N VAL A 31 -8.57 -14.64 21.48
CA VAL A 31 -9.32 -13.41 21.18
C VAL A 31 -8.39 -12.21 21.09
N TYR A 32 -7.46 -12.06 22.03
CA TYR A 32 -6.45 -10.99 21.98
C TYR A 32 -5.62 -11.03 20.69
N PHE A 33 -5.11 -12.21 20.28
CA PHE A 33 -4.34 -12.35 19.05
C PHE A 33 -5.19 -12.12 17.79
N LEU A 34 -6.44 -12.60 17.78
CA LEU A 34 -7.39 -12.31 16.70
C LEU A 34 -7.70 -10.82 16.59
N MET A 35 -7.99 -10.17 17.72
CA MET A 35 -8.22 -8.72 17.77
C MET A 35 -6.98 -7.93 17.36
N LYS A 36 -5.79 -8.37 17.78
CA LYS A 36 -4.51 -7.78 17.34
C LYS A 36 -4.30 -7.95 15.83
N LYS A 37 -4.60 -9.13 15.27
CA LYS A 37 -4.54 -9.39 13.83
C LYS A 37 -5.56 -8.56 13.04
N LEU A 38 -6.76 -8.38 13.59
CA LEU A 38 -7.81 -7.52 13.01
C LEU A 38 -7.45 -6.03 13.10
N LYS A 39 -6.85 -5.57 14.21
CA LYS A 39 -6.34 -4.20 14.35
C LYS A 39 -5.12 -3.94 13.46
N ASN A 40 -4.27 -4.93 13.22
CA ASN A 40 -3.11 -4.83 12.34
C ASN A 40 -3.44 -4.90 10.85
N LYS A 41 -4.67 -5.17 10.45
CA LYS A 41 -5.17 -4.74 9.15
C LYS A 41 -5.34 -3.21 9.22
N SER A 42 -4.23 -2.51 9.28
CA SER A 42 -4.17 -1.08 9.05
C SER A 42 -4.84 -0.83 7.70
N LYS A 43 -6.01 -0.24 7.80
CA LYS A 43 -6.91 -0.04 6.71
C LYS A 43 -6.34 1.10 5.86
N TYR A 44 -5.41 0.78 4.96
CA TYR A 44 -5.11 1.67 3.84
C TYR A 44 -6.39 1.75 2.99
N LEU A 45 -7.29 2.64 3.41
CA LEU A 45 -8.53 2.92 2.70
C LEU A 45 -8.22 3.96 1.64
N GLU A 46 -8.03 3.45 0.44
CA GLU A 46 -8.01 4.34 -0.71
C GLU A 46 -9.43 4.88 -0.94
N PRO A 47 -9.59 6.21 -1.11
CA PRO A 47 -10.87 6.77 -1.50
C PRO A 47 -11.38 6.11 -2.78
N LEU A 48 -12.69 5.78 -2.83
CA LEU A 48 -13.34 5.09 -3.97
C LEU A 48 -13.19 5.83 -5.30
N ASP A 49 -12.97 7.14 -5.26
CA ASP A 49 -12.81 8.02 -6.41
C ASP A 49 -11.35 8.41 -6.70
N SER A 50 -10.39 7.69 -6.12
CA SER A 50 -8.96 7.89 -6.36
C SER A 50 -8.59 7.64 -7.81
N LYS A 51 -7.78 8.54 -8.39
CA LYS A 51 -7.17 8.37 -9.71
C LYS A 51 -5.75 7.76 -9.63
N VAL A 52 -5.38 7.28 -8.46
CA VAL A 52 -4.08 6.64 -8.22
C VAL A 52 -4.10 5.21 -8.75
N ILE A 53 -3.12 4.87 -9.60
CA ILE A 53 -2.96 3.52 -10.16
C ILE A 53 -2.03 2.71 -9.26
N ASN A 54 -2.47 1.53 -8.85
CA ASN A 54 -1.63 0.60 -8.10
C ASN A 54 -0.73 -0.19 -9.07
N ILE A 55 0.56 -0.17 -8.83
CA ILE A 55 1.56 -0.93 -9.61
C ILE A 55 1.82 -2.26 -8.90
N ALA A 56 1.49 -3.35 -9.58
CA ALA A 56 1.63 -4.70 -9.03
C ALA A 56 3.08 -5.21 -9.08
N ASP A 57 3.80 -4.93 -10.17
CA ASP A 57 5.15 -5.43 -10.40
C ASP A 57 6.03 -4.43 -11.18
N GLN A 58 7.30 -4.77 -11.36
CA GLN A 58 8.26 -3.91 -12.04
C GLN A 58 7.97 -3.77 -13.54
N GLN A 59 7.52 -4.82 -14.20
CA GLN A 59 7.21 -4.77 -15.63
C GLN A 59 6.09 -3.77 -15.89
N GLN A 60 5.00 -3.83 -15.13
CA GLN A 60 3.91 -2.85 -15.21
C GLN A 60 4.41 -1.42 -14.93
N CYS A 61 5.31 -1.25 -13.94
CA CYS A 61 5.91 0.05 -13.68
C CYS A 61 6.64 0.60 -14.92
N ASP A 62 7.47 -0.21 -15.54
CA ASP A 62 8.28 0.18 -16.69
C ASP A 62 7.42 0.47 -17.93
N GLU A 63 6.37 -0.31 -18.16
CA GLU A 63 5.39 -0.09 -19.23
C GLU A 63 4.60 1.23 -19.05
N LEU A 64 4.13 1.49 -17.82
CA LEU A 64 3.41 2.73 -17.50
C LEU A 64 4.31 3.96 -17.64
N LEU A 65 5.57 3.88 -17.19
CA LEU A 65 6.51 4.99 -17.33
C LEU A 65 6.84 5.29 -18.81
N LYS A 66 6.97 4.27 -19.65
CA LYS A 66 7.13 4.45 -21.11
C LYS A 66 5.88 5.10 -21.71
N THR A 67 4.69 4.65 -21.32
CA THR A 67 3.41 5.16 -21.83
C THR A 67 3.19 6.64 -21.49
N PHE A 68 3.65 7.06 -20.31
CA PHE A 68 3.47 8.43 -19.81
C PHE A 68 4.79 9.22 -19.76
N SER A 69 5.74 8.92 -20.65
CA SER A 69 7.07 9.56 -20.67
C SER A 69 7.00 11.09 -20.69
N ASP A 70 6.11 11.67 -21.50
CA ASP A 70 5.96 13.13 -21.65
C ASP A 70 5.21 13.79 -20.49
N THR A 71 4.71 12.99 -19.56
CA THR A 71 3.90 13.43 -18.43
C THR A 71 4.69 13.27 -17.14
N LEU A 72 4.54 14.20 -16.19
CA LEU A 72 5.07 13.95 -14.86
C LEU A 72 4.33 12.79 -14.22
N VAL A 73 5.08 11.78 -13.82
CA VAL A 73 4.61 10.63 -13.04
C VAL A 73 5.09 10.81 -11.61
N VAL A 74 4.18 10.68 -10.66
CA VAL A 74 4.50 10.64 -9.23
C VAL A 74 4.22 9.23 -8.71
N ILE A 75 5.18 8.61 -8.04
CA ILE A 75 5.03 7.26 -7.46
C ILE A 75 5.15 7.37 -5.95
N ASP A 76 4.11 6.98 -5.22
CA ASP A 76 4.13 6.82 -3.76
C ASP A 76 4.56 5.39 -3.41
N PHE A 77 5.73 5.26 -2.82
CA PHE A 77 6.20 4.01 -2.23
C PHE A 77 5.70 3.92 -0.79
N PHE A 78 4.91 2.90 -0.51
CA PHE A 78 4.23 2.74 0.77
C PHE A 78 4.28 1.29 1.27
N SER A 79 3.91 1.09 2.54
CA SER A 79 3.63 -0.21 3.15
C SER A 79 2.30 -0.16 3.91
N TYR A 80 1.55 -1.26 3.94
CA TYR A 80 0.31 -1.33 4.73
C TYR A 80 0.55 -1.19 6.23
N ASN A 81 1.75 -1.53 6.71
CA ASN A 81 2.12 -1.43 8.12
C ASN A 81 2.75 -0.07 8.50
N CYS A 82 2.76 0.88 7.57
CA CYS A 82 3.35 2.20 7.76
C CYS A 82 2.29 3.21 8.23
N GLY A 83 2.34 3.62 9.48
CA GLY A 83 1.40 4.60 10.03
C GLY A 83 1.42 5.96 9.32
N PRO A 84 2.60 6.56 9.05
CA PRO A 84 2.69 7.79 8.24
C PRO A 84 2.09 7.65 6.85
N CYS A 85 2.30 6.51 6.16
CA CYS A 85 1.73 6.24 4.84
C CYS A 85 0.20 6.23 4.88
N ASN A 86 -0.39 5.63 5.91
CA ASN A 86 -1.85 5.59 6.07
C ASN A 86 -2.44 6.99 6.29
N LYS A 87 -1.69 7.90 6.94
CA LYS A 87 -2.10 9.30 7.14
C LYS A 87 -1.98 10.12 5.86
N SER A 88 -0.99 9.84 5.02
CA SER A 88 -0.77 10.57 3.76
C SER A 88 -1.64 10.07 2.60
N ALA A 89 -2.11 8.82 2.63
CA ALA A 89 -2.88 8.21 1.55
C ALA A 89 -4.08 9.05 1.06
N PRO A 90 -4.98 9.57 1.93
CA PRO A 90 -6.08 10.42 1.47
C PRO A 90 -5.61 11.74 0.85
N LYS A 91 -4.50 12.30 1.34
CA LYS A 91 -3.91 13.52 0.78
C LYS A 91 -3.32 13.24 -0.61
N TYR A 92 -2.62 12.12 -0.77
CA TYR A 92 -2.07 11.67 -2.05
C TYR A 92 -3.17 11.44 -3.09
N SER A 93 -4.27 10.79 -2.69
CA SER A 93 -5.45 10.65 -3.54
C SER A 93 -6.06 11.99 -3.94
N ALA A 94 -6.12 12.98 -3.04
CA ALA A 94 -6.60 14.32 -3.36
C ALA A 94 -5.69 15.00 -4.39
N LEU A 95 -4.36 14.87 -4.29
CA LEU A 95 -3.42 15.41 -5.30
C LEU A 95 -3.70 14.81 -6.69
N SER A 96 -4.02 13.53 -6.80
CA SER A 96 -4.31 12.88 -8.08
C SER A 96 -5.55 13.48 -8.79
N LYS A 97 -6.45 14.09 -8.04
CA LYS A 97 -7.63 14.79 -8.57
C LYS A 97 -7.32 16.24 -8.92
N ASN A 98 -6.55 16.91 -8.05
CA ASN A 98 -6.24 18.33 -8.18
C ASN A 98 -5.22 18.60 -9.30
N TYR A 99 -4.39 17.61 -9.66
CA TYR A 99 -3.37 17.68 -10.70
C TYR A 99 -3.64 16.68 -11.84
N PRO A 100 -4.74 16.84 -12.60
CA PRO A 100 -5.15 15.87 -13.63
C PRO A 100 -4.17 15.77 -14.81
N SER A 101 -3.29 16.76 -14.99
CA SER A 101 -2.22 16.76 -15.99
C SER A 101 -1.08 15.81 -15.65
N HIS A 102 -0.98 15.34 -14.41
CA HIS A 102 0.02 14.42 -13.92
C HIS A 102 -0.55 13.03 -13.68
N LYS A 103 0.31 12.03 -13.61
CA LYS A 103 -0.07 10.65 -13.31
C LYS A 103 0.40 10.27 -11.91
N PHE A 104 -0.48 9.64 -11.15
CA PHE A 104 -0.21 9.26 -9.78
C PHE A 104 -0.27 7.73 -9.65
N PHE A 105 0.83 7.15 -9.24
CA PHE A 105 0.98 5.72 -9.05
C PHE A 105 1.36 5.43 -7.61
N LYS A 106 1.16 4.19 -7.18
CA LYS A 106 1.62 3.71 -5.88
C LYS A 106 2.22 2.33 -5.98
N VAL A 107 3.22 2.07 -5.17
CA VAL A 107 3.95 0.81 -5.09
C VAL A 107 4.00 0.35 -3.64
N ASN A 108 3.46 -0.83 -3.35
CA ASN A 108 3.66 -1.46 -2.06
C ASN A 108 5.04 -2.13 -2.03
N ILE A 109 5.93 -1.63 -1.18
CA ILE A 109 7.31 -2.11 -1.07
C ILE A 109 7.44 -3.52 -0.51
N ASP A 110 6.41 -4.02 0.18
CA ASP A 110 6.39 -5.37 0.76
C ASP A 110 6.00 -6.42 -0.30
N GLN A 111 5.30 -6.01 -1.35
CA GLN A 111 4.80 -6.87 -2.42
C GLN A 111 5.62 -6.73 -3.71
N ASN A 112 6.10 -5.53 -4.01
CA ASN A 112 6.86 -5.24 -5.22
C ASN A 112 8.33 -4.90 -4.88
N ILE A 113 9.08 -5.92 -4.46
CA ILE A 113 10.47 -5.80 -4.05
C ILE A 113 11.37 -5.38 -5.23
N ALA A 114 11.07 -5.84 -6.44
CA ALA A 114 11.86 -5.52 -7.62
C ALA A 114 11.86 -4.01 -7.92
N THR A 115 10.68 -3.37 -7.94
CA THR A 115 10.57 -1.91 -8.14
C THR A 115 11.16 -1.13 -6.97
N ARG A 116 10.96 -1.59 -5.74
CA ARG A 116 11.62 -1.02 -4.55
C ARG A 116 13.14 -0.98 -4.71
N ASN A 117 13.75 -2.10 -5.09
CA ASN A 117 15.20 -2.22 -5.25
C ASN A 117 15.73 -1.40 -6.43
N LYS A 118 15.01 -1.37 -7.56
CA LYS A 118 15.34 -0.55 -8.73
C LYS A 118 15.55 0.93 -8.37
N TYR A 119 14.71 1.45 -7.49
CA TYR A 119 14.76 2.86 -7.07
C TYR A 119 15.43 3.08 -5.72
N ASN A 120 16.07 2.05 -5.13
CA ASN A 120 16.77 2.10 -3.84
C ASN A 120 15.90 2.68 -2.71
N ILE A 121 14.63 2.27 -2.63
CA ILE A 121 13.69 2.77 -1.63
C ILE A 121 13.96 2.09 -0.28
N ASN A 122 14.48 2.83 0.70
CA ASN A 122 14.86 2.34 2.02
C ASN A 122 13.92 2.78 3.13
N ALA A 123 13.04 3.74 2.87
CA ALA A 123 12.07 4.26 3.84
C ALA A 123 10.73 4.58 3.16
N VAL A 124 9.64 4.59 3.93
CA VAL A 124 8.29 4.94 3.45
C VAL A 124 7.58 5.87 4.45
N PRO A 125 6.70 6.77 3.96
CA PRO A 125 6.42 7.01 2.55
C PRO A 125 7.59 7.69 1.84
N THR A 126 7.79 7.38 0.57
CA THR A 126 8.73 8.09 -0.31
C THR A 126 8.03 8.36 -1.64
N LEU A 127 8.03 9.62 -2.06
CA LEU A 127 7.48 10.03 -3.33
C LEU A 127 8.60 10.22 -4.35
N LEU A 128 8.45 9.57 -5.50
CA LEU A 128 9.35 9.68 -6.64
C LEU A 128 8.65 10.46 -7.74
N PHE A 129 9.27 11.51 -8.21
CA PHE A 129 8.82 12.31 -9.35
C PHE A 129 9.67 11.94 -10.57
N ILE A 130 9.02 11.48 -11.64
CA ILE A 130 9.66 10.97 -12.84
C ILE A 130 9.10 11.71 -14.04
N ARG A 131 10.00 12.18 -14.93
CA ARG A 131 9.65 12.76 -16.21
C ARG A 131 10.66 12.30 -17.27
N ASN A 132 10.22 11.99 -18.47
CA ASN A 132 11.05 11.45 -19.54
C ASN A 132 11.86 10.22 -19.11
N ASN A 133 11.25 9.35 -18.28
CA ASN A 133 11.88 8.17 -17.66
C ASN A 133 13.06 8.49 -16.72
N GLU A 134 13.28 9.75 -16.37
CA GLU A 134 14.30 10.18 -15.42
C GLU A 134 13.70 10.62 -14.09
N VAL A 135 14.34 10.28 -12.99
CA VAL A 135 13.93 10.72 -11.66
C VAL A 135 14.34 12.19 -11.49
N VAL A 136 13.37 13.08 -11.44
CA VAL A 136 13.60 14.53 -11.30
C VAL A 136 13.62 14.99 -9.84
N LYS A 137 12.92 14.26 -8.95
CA LYS A 137 12.89 14.57 -7.50
C LYS A 137 12.54 13.34 -6.69
N ILE A 138 13.10 13.26 -5.49
CA ILE A 138 12.76 12.27 -4.45
C ILE A 138 12.42 13.04 -3.17
N ILE A 139 11.25 12.76 -2.60
CA ILE A 139 10.80 13.33 -1.32
C ILE A 139 10.55 12.19 -0.35
N GLN A 140 11.39 12.08 0.68
CA GLN A 140 11.24 11.10 1.75
C GLN A 140 10.38 11.66 2.87
N GLY A 141 9.36 10.91 3.29
CA GLY A 141 8.31 11.37 4.19
C GLY A 141 7.28 12.26 3.49
N TRP A 142 6.18 12.57 4.19
CA TRP A 142 5.15 13.48 3.67
C TRP A 142 5.52 14.93 3.98
N LYS A 143 6.01 15.65 3.00
CA LYS A 143 6.37 17.07 3.08
C LYS A 143 5.47 17.87 2.14
N GLU A 144 4.34 18.29 2.65
CA GLU A 144 3.23 18.82 1.83
C GLU A 144 3.65 20.00 0.95
N GLN A 145 4.35 20.98 1.51
CA GLN A 145 4.78 22.16 0.74
C GLN A 145 5.78 21.78 -0.36
N GLU A 146 6.77 20.94 -0.04
CA GLU A 146 7.79 20.48 -1.01
C GLU A 146 7.16 19.69 -2.18
N ILE A 147 6.10 18.91 -1.88
CA ILE A 147 5.33 18.16 -2.88
C ILE A 147 4.57 19.12 -3.81
N LEU A 148 3.87 20.11 -3.24
CA LEU A 148 3.09 21.08 -4.01
C LEU A 148 4.01 21.93 -4.88
N ASP A 149 5.11 22.44 -4.34
CA ASP A 149 6.09 23.25 -5.06
C ASP A 149 6.65 22.48 -6.27
N GLU A 150 6.94 21.16 -6.12
CA GLU A 150 7.42 20.34 -7.22
C GLU A 150 6.33 20.14 -8.28
N LEU A 151 5.09 19.82 -7.89
CA LEU A 151 3.97 19.65 -8.83
C LEU A 151 3.73 20.93 -9.65
N ASP A 152 3.74 22.08 -9.00
CA ASP A 152 3.51 23.37 -9.64
C ASP A 152 4.67 23.78 -10.57
N SER A 153 5.92 23.47 -10.17
CA SER A 153 7.10 23.73 -11.01
C SER A 153 7.06 22.93 -12.31
N GLN A 154 6.55 21.70 -12.25
CA GLN A 154 6.44 20.82 -13.41
C GLN A 154 5.28 21.16 -14.34
N ASN A 155 4.24 21.83 -13.84
CA ASN A 155 3.18 22.38 -14.70
C ASN A 155 3.69 23.51 -15.59
N LYS A 156 4.53 24.41 -15.06
CA LYS A 156 5.10 25.57 -15.79
C LYS A 156 6.08 25.16 -16.91
N LYS A 157 6.70 23.99 -16.83
CA LYS A 157 7.61 23.46 -17.85
C LYS A 157 6.90 22.90 -19.09
N LYS A 158 5.58 22.85 -19.08
CA LYS A 158 4.75 22.30 -20.17
C LYS A 158 4.18 23.39 -21.09
N GLU A 159 4.26 24.66 -20.66
CA GLU A 159 3.94 25.85 -21.46
C GLU A 159 5.18 26.31 -22.22
#